data_24f6135957f89b020dd5f575bb5daac2
#
_entry.id   24f6135957f89b020dd5f575bb5daac2
#
_cell.length_a   1.000
_cell.length_b   1.000
_cell.length_c   1.000
_cell.angle_alpha   90.00
_cell.angle_beta   90.00
_cell.angle_gamma   90.00
#
_symmetry.space_group_name_H-M   'P 1'
#
loop_
_entity.id
_entity.type
_entity.pdbx_description
1 polymer ?
#
loop_
_entity_poly.entity_id
_entity_poly.type
_entity_poly.pdbx_seq_one_letter_code
_entity_poly.pdbx_strand_id
1 'polypeptide(L)'
;MPTVDSSIACANVLIEAQTCLDIHSSAEYVVNDINCILSQMIAPDTSIDEALTVMRLSNKKSTLYVGTETKLLGVISSFTLVSRVVLMIANRKRVARSELTVADVMSPIYKMPALRKNNVHRACIGDIKKTMESLGKAHIQVVDDTNKIYGVISSIDVSRVLHEPVYINATAHSFKDCFNVMPEHEELI
;
A
#
# COMPACT_ATOMS: atom_id res chain seq x y z
N MET A 1 -14.77 -4.82 34.73
CA MET A 1 -15.16 -4.62 33.32
C MET A 1 -13.98 -5.05 32.48
N PRO A 2 -14.07 -6.08 31.64
CA PRO A 2 -12.96 -6.53 30.81
C PRO A 2 -12.82 -5.59 29.61
N THR A 3 -11.66 -4.99 29.48
CA THR A 3 -11.21 -4.28 28.26
C THR A 3 -11.01 -5.29 27.15
N VAL A 4 -11.88 -5.25 26.15
CA VAL A 4 -11.75 -6.06 24.94
C VAL A 4 -10.54 -5.50 24.15
N ASP A 5 -9.56 -6.36 23.94
CA ASP A 5 -8.32 -6.06 23.25
C ASP A 5 -8.63 -5.69 21.78
N SER A 6 -8.51 -4.42 21.43
CA SER A 6 -8.84 -3.89 20.10
C SER A 6 -7.96 -4.45 18.97
N SER A 7 -6.83 -5.10 19.32
CA SER A 7 -5.93 -5.75 18.35
C SER A 7 -6.52 -7.05 17.77
N ILE A 8 -7.41 -7.70 18.51
CA ILE A 8 -8.10 -8.94 18.07
C ILE A 8 -9.25 -8.61 17.11
N ALA A 9 -9.88 -7.45 17.26
CA ALA A 9 -11.00 -7.05 16.42
C ALA A 9 -10.60 -6.79 14.95
N CYS A 10 -9.41 -6.24 14.70
CA CYS A 10 -8.94 -5.96 13.33
C CYS A 10 -8.57 -7.22 12.52
N ALA A 11 -8.16 -8.30 13.20
CA ALA A 11 -7.83 -9.57 12.54
C ALA A 11 -9.06 -10.47 12.34
N ASN A 12 -10.06 -10.36 13.21
CA ASN A 12 -11.21 -11.27 13.23
C ASN A 12 -12.36 -10.85 12.30
N VAL A 13 -12.45 -9.59 11.89
CA VAL A 13 -13.49 -9.14 10.94
C VAL A 13 -13.36 -9.82 9.57
N LEU A 14 -12.15 -10.27 9.20
CA LEU A 14 -11.92 -11.01 7.96
C LEU A 14 -12.13 -12.55 8.09
N ILE A 15 -12.29 -13.08 9.30
CA ILE A 15 -12.32 -14.54 9.53
C ILE A 15 -13.73 -15.07 9.81
N GLU A 16 -14.65 -14.25 10.29
CA GLU A 16 -16.00 -14.73 10.72
C GLU A 16 -17.09 -14.60 9.67
N ALA A 17 -16.90 -13.87 8.59
CA ALA A 17 -17.82 -13.90 7.47
C ALA A 17 -17.31 -14.88 6.41
N GLN A 18 -17.71 -16.15 6.49
CA GLN A 18 -17.73 -17.12 5.38
C GLN A 18 -18.73 -16.67 4.28
N THR A 19 -18.89 -15.38 4.08
CA THR A 19 -19.57 -14.80 2.94
C THR A 19 -18.54 -14.80 1.83
N CYS A 20 -18.74 -15.58 0.78
CA CYS A 20 -17.92 -15.51 -0.43
C CYS A 20 -18.03 -14.09 -0.98
N LEU A 21 -17.06 -13.25 -0.67
CA LEU A 21 -16.98 -11.91 -1.23
C LEU A 21 -16.66 -12.03 -2.73
N ASP A 22 -17.34 -11.26 -3.54
CA ASP A 22 -17.22 -11.23 -4.99
C ASP A 22 -17.00 -9.81 -5.51
N ILE A 23 -16.96 -9.67 -6.83
CA ILE A 23 -16.78 -8.38 -7.51
C ILE A 23 -17.92 -7.37 -7.23
N HIS A 24 -19.10 -7.85 -6.82
CA HIS A 24 -20.28 -7.02 -6.51
C HIS A 24 -20.37 -6.66 -5.02
N SER A 25 -19.55 -7.27 -4.19
CA SER A 25 -19.48 -6.98 -2.76
C SER A 25 -18.97 -5.56 -2.51
N SER A 26 -19.38 -4.94 -1.38
CA SER A 26 -18.98 -3.58 -1.04
C SER A 26 -17.46 -3.41 -0.99
N ALA A 27 -16.97 -2.32 -1.57
CA ALA A 27 -15.55 -1.97 -1.54
C ALA A 27 -15.01 -1.69 -0.13
N GLU A 28 -15.86 -1.50 0.86
CA GLU A 28 -15.46 -1.30 2.25
C GLU A 28 -14.72 -2.52 2.84
N TYR A 29 -15.04 -3.72 2.37
CA TYR A 29 -14.38 -4.95 2.83
C TYR A 29 -12.89 -5.03 2.49
N VAL A 30 -12.40 -4.22 1.56
CA VAL A 30 -10.98 -4.17 1.15
C VAL A 30 -10.27 -2.91 1.65
N VAL A 31 -10.93 -2.08 2.47
CA VAL A 31 -10.32 -0.90 3.10
C VAL A 31 -9.64 -1.30 4.39
N ASN A 32 -8.33 -1.08 4.47
CA ASN A 32 -7.61 -1.18 5.74
C ASN A 32 -7.77 0.14 6.49
N ASP A 33 -8.47 0.10 7.63
CA ASP A 33 -8.72 1.27 8.47
C ASP A 33 -7.43 1.88 9.01
N ILE A 34 -7.38 3.21 9.11
CA ILE A 34 -6.18 3.94 9.56
C ILE A 34 -5.76 3.55 10.98
N ASN A 35 -6.69 3.27 11.89
CA ASN A 35 -6.35 2.91 13.26
C ASN A 35 -5.67 1.54 13.32
N CYS A 36 -6.12 0.59 12.49
CA CYS A 36 -5.47 -0.70 12.33
C CYS A 36 -4.09 -0.57 11.69
N ILE A 37 -3.95 0.35 10.73
CA ILE A 37 -2.67 0.67 10.09
C ILE A 37 -1.68 1.23 11.11
N LEU A 38 -2.08 2.23 11.90
CA LEU A 38 -1.24 2.91 12.89
C LEU A 38 -0.65 1.93 13.92
N SER A 39 -1.42 0.92 14.32
CA SER A 39 -0.95 -0.10 15.29
C SER A 39 0.08 -1.10 14.73
N GLN A 40 0.32 -1.09 13.43
CA GLN A 40 1.14 -2.08 12.72
C GLN A 40 2.20 -1.44 11.80
N MET A 41 2.49 -0.17 12.01
CA MET A 41 3.50 0.52 11.21
C MET A 41 4.92 0.15 11.63
N ILE A 42 5.82 0.23 10.66
CA ILE A 42 7.27 0.19 10.89
C ILE A 42 7.86 1.59 10.79
N ALA A 43 8.95 1.81 11.48
CA ALA A 43 9.65 3.08 11.46
C ALA A 43 10.30 3.35 10.08
N PRO A 44 10.36 4.60 9.62
CA PRO A 44 10.91 4.94 8.31
C PRO A 44 12.42 4.68 8.19
N ASP A 45 13.14 4.67 9.29
CA ASP A 45 14.58 4.39 9.41
C ASP A 45 14.91 2.88 9.51
N THR A 46 13.89 2.02 9.57
CA THR A 46 14.08 0.55 9.53
C THR A 46 14.83 0.17 8.26
N SER A 47 15.81 -0.74 8.38
CA SER A 47 16.55 -1.25 7.22
C SER A 47 15.66 -2.06 6.29
N ILE A 48 15.98 -2.07 4.99
CA ILE A 48 15.19 -2.85 4.01
C ILE A 48 15.25 -4.37 4.28
N ASP A 49 16.35 -4.86 4.87
CA ASP A 49 16.51 -6.28 5.18
C ASP A 49 15.70 -6.68 6.42
N GLU A 50 15.62 -5.80 7.42
CA GLU A 50 14.74 -5.98 8.57
C GLU A 50 13.27 -5.96 8.16
N ALA A 51 12.86 -4.99 7.33
CA ALA A 51 11.51 -4.92 6.79
C ALA A 51 11.13 -6.20 6.03
N LEU A 52 12.05 -6.75 5.23
CA LEU A 52 11.85 -8.01 4.52
C LEU A 52 11.70 -9.18 5.48
N THR A 53 12.46 -9.20 6.58
CA THR A 53 12.35 -10.20 7.65
C THR A 53 11.00 -10.12 8.35
N VAL A 54 10.54 -8.92 8.70
CA VAL A 54 9.20 -8.71 9.28
C VAL A 54 8.10 -9.23 8.35
N MET A 55 8.19 -8.96 7.04
CA MET A 55 7.23 -9.48 6.06
C MET A 55 7.22 -11.01 6.00
N ARG A 56 8.40 -11.64 6.04
CA ARG A 56 8.54 -13.11 6.01
C ARG A 56 7.96 -13.77 7.27
N LEU A 57 8.22 -13.20 8.43
CA LEU A 57 7.71 -13.72 9.71
C LEU A 57 6.20 -13.52 9.86
N SER A 58 5.66 -12.48 9.26
CA SER A 58 4.24 -12.15 9.36
C SER A 58 3.31 -13.00 8.49
N ASN A 59 3.79 -14.08 7.88
CA ASN A 59 3.09 -15.10 7.03
C ASN A 59 1.96 -14.61 6.09
N LYS A 60 1.49 -13.36 6.22
CA LYS A 60 0.35 -12.81 5.49
C LYS A 60 0.57 -11.39 4.96
N LYS A 61 1.69 -10.75 5.30
CA LYS A 61 1.90 -9.33 4.96
C LYS A 61 2.90 -9.18 3.82
N SER A 62 2.39 -9.05 2.61
CA SER A 62 3.19 -8.64 1.44
C SER A 62 3.37 -7.12 1.37
N THR A 63 2.75 -6.38 2.30
CA THR A 63 2.75 -4.93 2.38
C THR A 63 2.93 -4.50 3.82
N LEU A 64 3.82 -3.55 4.07
CA LEU A 64 3.99 -2.88 5.36
C LEU A 64 3.68 -1.40 5.21
N TYR A 65 3.07 -0.85 6.23
CA TYR A 65 2.82 0.57 6.37
C TYR A 65 4.00 1.21 7.10
N VAL A 66 4.42 2.37 6.61
CA VAL A 66 5.60 3.07 7.10
C VAL A 66 5.16 4.39 7.71
N GLY A 67 5.58 4.64 8.93
CA GLY A 67 5.21 5.89 9.58
C GLY A 67 5.76 6.05 10.98
N THR A 68 5.27 7.06 11.65
CA THR A 68 5.50 7.34 13.07
C THR A 68 4.22 6.99 13.84
N GLU A 69 4.27 6.96 15.17
CA GLU A 69 3.13 6.61 16.03
C GLU A 69 1.80 7.30 15.67
N THR A 70 1.87 8.48 15.07
CA THR A 70 0.68 9.30 14.77
C THR A 70 0.45 9.56 13.30
N LYS A 71 1.40 9.22 12.40
CA LYS A 71 1.34 9.64 11.00
C LYS A 71 1.81 8.55 10.06
N LEU A 72 0.93 8.16 9.14
CA LEU A 72 1.27 7.32 7.99
C LEU A 72 2.08 8.15 6.98
N LEU A 73 3.29 7.68 6.62
CA LEU A 73 4.19 8.32 5.67
C LEU A 73 4.15 7.67 4.30
N GLY A 74 3.97 6.35 4.26
CA GLY A 74 3.97 5.61 3.01
C GLY A 74 3.69 4.12 3.20
N VAL A 75 3.86 3.40 2.12
CA VAL A 75 3.66 1.96 2.05
C VAL A 75 4.81 1.31 1.30
N ILE A 76 5.21 0.13 1.71
CA ILE A 76 6.22 -0.66 1.03
C ILE A 76 5.73 -2.09 0.81
N SER A 77 6.00 -2.66 -0.36
CA SER A 77 5.66 -4.05 -0.67
C SER A 77 6.91 -4.93 -0.74
N SER A 78 6.74 -6.23 -0.48
CA SER A 78 7.80 -7.22 -0.65
C SER A 78 8.36 -7.21 -2.07
N PHE A 79 7.49 -7.01 -3.07
CA PHE A 79 7.91 -6.88 -4.46
C PHE A 79 8.88 -5.71 -4.67
N THR A 80 8.60 -4.54 -4.06
CA THR A 80 9.51 -3.37 -4.14
C THR A 80 10.87 -3.69 -3.53
N LEU A 81 10.90 -4.33 -2.35
CA LEU A 81 12.13 -4.65 -1.62
C LEU A 81 13.09 -5.59 -2.38
N VAL A 82 12.55 -6.47 -3.23
CA VAL A 82 13.36 -7.40 -4.04
C VAL A 82 13.56 -6.92 -5.48
N SER A 83 13.00 -5.78 -5.85
CA SER A 83 13.06 -5.25 -7.21
C SER A 83 14.39 -4.57 -7.52
N ARG A 84 14.66 -4.38 -8.82
CA ARG A 84 15.83 -3.61 -9.30
C ARG A 84 15.80 -2.14 -8.87
N VAL A 85 14.64 -1.60 -8.52
CA VAL A 85 14.48 -0.22 -8.06
C VAL A 85 15.35 0.04 -6.82
N VAL A 86 15.47 -0.92 -5.90
CA VAL A 86 16.32 -0.81 -4.72
C VAL A 86 17.79 -0.61 -5.10
N LEU A 87 18.29 -1.39 -6.08
CA LEU A 87 19.67 -1.24 -6.56
C LEU A 87 19.89 0.09 -7.27
N MET A 88 18.91 0.58 -8.04
CA MET A 88 18.99 1.89 -8.68
C MET A 88 19.06 3.02 -7.63
N ILE A 89 18.28 2.93 -6.56
CA ILE A 89 18.31 3.91 -5.46
C ILE A 89 19.65 3.86 -4.73
N ALA A 90 20.17 2.66 -4.42
CA ALA A 90 21.47 2.48 -3.78
C ALA A 90 22.60 3.13 -4.62
N ASN A 91 22.62 2.85 -5.93
CA ASN A 91 23.59 3.43 -6.85
C ASN A 91 23.51 4.96 -6.92
N ARG A 92 22.28 5.51 -7.00
CA ARG A 92 22.07 6.97 -7.02
C ARG A 92 22.54 7.64 -5.73
N LYS A 93 22.28 7.01 -4.58
CA LYS A 93 22.74 7.49 -3.27
C LYS A 93 24.22 7.21 -3.00
N ARG A 94 24.87 6.36 -3.82
CA ARG A 94 26.25 5.90 -3.64
C ARG A 94 26.46 5.20 -2.29
N VAL A 95 25.50 4.40 -1.88
CA VAL A 95 25.53 3.60 -0.64
C VAL A 95 25.34 2.13 -0.96
N ALA A 96 25.72 1.25 -0.03
CA ALA A 96 25.42 -0.16 -0.15
C ALA A 96 23.91 -0.41 0.02
N ARG A 97 23.39 -1.50 -0.59
CA ARG A 97 21.99 -1.89 -0.43
C ARG A 97 21.60 -2.02 1.06
N SER A 98 22.50 -2.54 1.89
CA SER A 98 22.29 -2.72 3.34
C SER A 98 22.18 -1.43 4.13
N GLU A 99 22.61 -0.30 3.57
CA GLU A 99 22.51 1.03 4.20
C GLU A 99 21.22 1.76 3.84
N LEU A 100 20.42 1.20 2.92
CA LEU A 100 19.12 1.78 2.59
C LEU A 100 18.10 1.51 3.69
N THR A 101 17.30 2.53 3.94
CA THR A 101 16.15 2.46 4.84
C THR A 101 14.83 2.30 4.05
N VAL A 102 13.78 1.95 4.76
CA VAL A 102 12.44 1.84 4.18
C VAL A 102 11.98 3.20 3.62
N ALA A 103 12.33 4.32 4.26
CA ALA A 103 12.02 5.66 3.76
C ALA A 103 12.57 5.93 2.36
N ASP A 104 13.70 5.32 2.00
CA ASP A 104 14.34 5.51 0.70
C ASP A 104 13.60 4.86 -0.45
N VAL A 105 12.85 3.78 -0.17
CA VAL A 105 12.26 2.90 -1.19
C VAL A 105 10.75 2.80 -1.11
N MET A 106 10.12 3.29 -0.04
CA MET A 106 8.67 3.29 0.12
C MET A 106 7.96 4.13 -0.96
N SER A 107 6.71 3.80 -1.22
CA SER A 107 5.80 4.66 -1.96
C SER A 107 5.19 5.67 -1.00
N PRO A 108 5.53 6.97 -1.12
CA PRO A 108 5.03 7.99 -0.20
C PRO A 108 3.53 8.17 -0.35
N ILE A 109 2.83 8.41 0.76
CA ILE A 109 1.37 8.54 0.78
C ILE A 109 0.88 9.68 -0.11
N TYR A 110 1.60 10.80 -0.18
CA TYR A 110 1.23 11.96 -0.99
C TYR A 110 1.31 11.72 -2.51
N LYS A 111 1.99 10.65 -2.96
CA LYS A 111 2.03 10.21 -4.36
C LYS A 111 0.97 9.16 -4.71
N MET A 112 0.21 8.70 -3.74
CA MET A 112 -0.85 7.73 -3.99
C MET A 112 -2.11 8.43 -4.48
N PRO A 113 -2.86 7.82 -5.42
CA PRO A 113 -4.19 8.29 -5.76
C PRO A 113 -5.10 8.21 -4.54
N ALA A 114 -6.04 9.15 -4.45
CA ALA A 114 -7.00 9.22 -3.37
C ALA A 114 -8.43 8.99 -3.86
N LEU A 115 -9.21 8.20 -3.12
CA LEU A 115 -10.64 8.07 -3.28
C LEU A 115 -11.35 8.67 -2.07
N ARG A 116 -12.48 9.33 -2.31
CA ARG A 116 -13.35 9.80 -1.23
C ARG A 116 -14.06 8.61 -0.56
N LYS A 117 -14.14 8.62 0.77
CA LYS A 117 -14.86 7.62 1.54
C LYS A 117 -16.28 7.39 1.02
N ASN A 118 -17.00 8.49 0.70
CA ASN A 118 -18.35 8.41 0.16
C ASN A 118 -18.43 7.69 -1.20
N ASN A 119 -17.37 7.76 -2.02
CA ASN A 119 -17.30 7.02 -3.28
C ASN A 119 -17.05 5.53 -3.03
N VAL A 120 -16.19 5.20 -2.06
CA VAL A 120 -15.93 3.81 -1.68
C VAL A 120 -17.18 3.14 -1.12
N HIS A 121 -17.96 3.83 -0.30
CA HIS A 121 -19.25 3.36 0.21
C HIS A 121 -20.26 2.94 -0.88
N ARG A 122 -20.19 3.58 -2.04
CA ARG A 122 -21.10 3.35 -3.18
C ARG A 122 -20.51 2.39 -4.22
N ALA A 123 -19.23 2.07 -4.10
CA ALA A 123 -18.49 1.23 -5.04
C ALA A 123 -18.52 -0.24 -4.62
N CYS A 124 -18.38 -1.13 -5.59
CA CYS A 124 -18.09 -2.53 -5.35
C CYS A 124 -16.58 -2.82 -5.48
N ILE A 125 -16.15 -4.00 -5.03
CA ILE A 125 -14.75 -4.44 -5.12
C ILE A 125 -14.27 -4.48 -6.57
N GLY A 126 -15.16 -4.84 -7.52
CA GLY A 126 -14.86 -4.83 -8.95
C GLY A 126 -14.54 -3.44 -9.51
N ASP A 127 -15.18 -2.37 -8.98
CA ASP A 127 -14.89 -1.00 -9.37
C ASP A 127 -13.49 -0.58 -8.88
N ILE A 128 -13.12 -0.97 -7.66
CA ILE A 128 -11.79 -0.73 -7.11
C ILE A 128 -10.73 -1.47 -7.93
N LYS A 129 -10.96 -2.75 -8.27
CA LYS A 129 -10.06 -3.54 -9.12
C LYS A 129 -9.80 -2.82 -10.45
N LYS A 130 -10.84 -2.45 -11.18
CA LYS A 130 -10.76 -1.72 -12.44
C LYS A 130 -10.02 -0.39 -12.31
N THR A 131 -10.28 0.34 -11.22
CA THR A 131 -9.63 1.63 -10.93
C THR A 131 -8.13 1.44 -10.72
N MET A 132 -7.72 0.44 -9.93
CA MET A 132 -6.31 0.12 -9.70
C MET A 132 -5.59 -0.27 -10.99
N GLU A 133 -6.21 -1.13 -11.80
CA GLU A 133 -5.67 -1.57 -13.09
C GLU A 133 -5.54 -0.41 -14.07
N SER A 134 -6.56 0.45 -14.16
CA SER A 134 -6.56 1.63 -15.02
C SER A 134 -5.51 2.66 -14.62
N LEU A 135 -5.31 2.88 -13.32
CA LEU A 135 -4.31 3.81 -12.79
C LEU A 135 -2.89 3.21 -12.77
N GLY A 136 -2.76 1.89 -12.93
CA GLY A 136 -1.48 1.19 -12.76
C GLY A 136 -0.90 1.35 -11.34
N LYS A 137 -1.76 1.44 -10.32
CA LYS A 137 -1.36 1.70 -8.94
C LYS A 137 -1.79 0.58 -8.00
N ALA A 138 -0.81 0.02 -7.28
CA ALA A 138 -1.04 -1.06 -6.34
C ALA A 138 -1.67 -0.62 -5.00
N HIS A 139 -1.68 0.68 -4.72
CA HIS A 139 -2.24 1.23 -3.49
C HIS A 139 -3.05 2.49 -3.79
N ILE A 140 -4.18 2.63 -3.13
CA ILE A 140 -5.06 3.80 -3.19
C ILE A 140 -5.36 4.22 -1.75
N GLN A 141 -5.19 5.50 -1.43
CA GLN A 141 -5.60 6.03 -0.14
C GLN A 141 -7.09 6.39 -0.17
N VAL A 142 -7.77 6.14 0.93
CA VAL A 142 -9.15 6.58 1.15
C VAL A 142 -9.12 7.78 2.08
N VAL A 143 -9.77 8.86 1.68
CA VAL A 143 -9.81 10.10 2.46
C VAL A 143 -11.25 10.49 2.78
N ASP A 144 -11.44 11.11 3.93
CA ASP A 144 -12.72 11.69 4.33
C ASP A 144 -12.98 13.05 3.66
N ASP A 145 -14.10 13.69 4.00
CA ASP A 145 -14.48 14.98 3.43
C ASP A 145 -13.53 16.12 3.84
N THR A 146 -12.75 15.93 4.90
CA THR A 146 -11.71 16.88 5.37
C THR A 146 -10.33 16.61 4.77
N ASN A 147 -10.21 15.69 3.82
CA ASN A 147 -8.96 15.18 3.25
C ASN A 147 -8.05 14.45 4.25
N LYS A 148 -8.56 14.04 5.39
CA LYS A 148 -7.83 13.20 6.33
C LYS A 148 -7.86 11.76 5.84
N ILE A 149 -6.75 11.04 6.00
CA ILE A 149 -6.65 9.63 5.61
C ILE A 149 -7.57 8.81 6.52
N TYR A 150 -8.52 8.12 5.90
CA TYR A 150 -9.42 7.17 6.53
C TYR A 150 -8.85 5.75 6.50
N GLY A 151 -8.20 5.38 5.40
CA GLY A 151 -7.60 4.07 5.23
C GLY A 151 -6.84 3.93 3.92
N VAL A 152 -6.39 2.72 3.64
CA VAL A 152 -5.67 2.36 2.41
C VAL A 152 -6.24 1.07 1.84
N ILE A 153 -6.39 1.02 0.53
CA ILE A 153 -6.74 -0.19 -0.23
C ILE A 153 -5.47 -0.68 -0.94
N SER A 154 -5.17 -1.97 -0.79
CA SER A 154 -4.06 -2.64 -1.47
C SER A 154 -4.57 -3.60 -2.54
N SER A 155 -3.90 -3.65 -3.69
CA SER A 155 -4.20 -4.63 -4.76
C SER A 155 -4.05 -6.07 -4.28
N ILE A 156 -3.18 -6.31 -3.29
CA ILE A 156 -2.99 -7.63 -2.70
C ILE A 156 -4.22 -8.05 -1.89
N ASP A 157 -4.85 -7.12 -1.14
CA ASP A 157 -6.06 -7.41 -0.37
C ASP A 157 -7.25 -7.63 -1.31
N VAL A 158 -7.36 -6.83 -2.37
CA VAL A 158 -8.36 -7.03 -3.43
C VAL A 158 -8.18 -8.41 -4.09
N SER A 159 -6.95 -8.77 -4.48
CA SER A 159 -6.64 -10.09 -5.07
C SER A 159 -6.98 -11.24 -4.12
N ARG A 160 -6.70 -11.07 -2.83
CA ARG A 160 -6.97 -12.09 -1.81
C ARG A 160 -8.47 -12.33 -1.64
N VAL A 161 -9.25 -11.26 -1.60
CA VAL A 161 -10.71 -11.33 -1.41
C VAL A 161 -11.40 -11.90 -2.64
N LEU A 162 -10.97 -11.52 -3.84
CA LEU A 162 -11.56 -12.01 -5.09
C LEU A 162 -11.02 -13.37 -5.55
N HIS A 163 -9.94 -13.87 -4.92
CA HIS A 163 -9.18 -15.03 -5.41
C HIS A 163 -8.72 -14.88 -6.87
N GLU A 164 -8.56 -13.64 -7.34
CA GLU A 164 -8.14 -13.28 -8.68
C GLU A 164 -7.01 -12.26 -8.65
N PRO A 165 -6.06 -12.31 -9.60
CA PRO A 165 -5.00 -11.31 -9.66
C PRO A 165 -5.55 -9.94 -10.07
N VAL A 166 -4.97 -8.88 -9.48
CA VAL A 166 -5.12 -7.49 -9.95
C VAL A 166 -3.89 -7.15 -10.78
N TYR A 167 -4.09 -6.90 -12.07
CA TYR A 167 -3.01 -6.64 -13.01
C TYR A 167 -2.58 -5.17 -12.96
N ILE A 168 -1.53 -4.89 -12.22
CA ILE A 168 -0.96 -3.54 -12.13
C ILE A 168 0.09 -3.40 -13.24
N ASN A 169 -0.35 -2.97 -14.39
CA ASN A 169 0.56 -2.63 -15.47
C ASN A 169 1.03 -1.19 -15.27
N ALA A 170 2.30 -1.02 -14.92
CA ALA A 170 2.96 0.29 -14.91
C ALA A 170 3.25 0.79 -16.34
N THR A 171 2.37 0.51 -17.29
CA THR A 171 2.50 1.00 -18.65
C THR A 171 2.10 2.48 -18.65
N ALA A 172 2.99 3.33 -19.13
CA ALA A 172 2.70 4.73 -19.37
C ALA A 172 1.54 4.83 -20.38
N HIS A 173 0.39 5.35 -19.96
CA HIS A 173 -0.79 5.53 -20.82
C HIS A 173 -0.70 6.80 -21.68
N SER A 174 0.29 7.66 -21.41
CA SER A 174 0.56 8.86 -22.18
C SER A 174 2.07 9.12 -22.27
N PHE A 175 2.48 9.92 -23.26
CA PHE A 175 3.87 10.35 -23.40
C PHE A 175 4.36 11.11 -22.15
N LYS A 176 3.45 11.83 -21.46
CA LYS A 176 3.73 12.53 -20.21
C LYS A 176 3.99 11.55 -19.06
N ASP A 177 3.33 10.40 -19.05
CA ASP A 177 3.57 9.36 -18.04
C ASP A 177 4.92 8.67 -18.22
N CYS A 178 5.45 8.61 -19.46
CA CYS A 178 6.80 8.11 -19.72
C CYS A 178 7.85 8.96 -19.00
N PHE A 179 7.70 10.27 -18.95
CA PHE A 179 8.61 11.16 -18.24
C PHE A 179 8.50 11.05 -16.72
N ASN A 180 7.31 10.73 -16.19
CA ASN A 180 7.13 10.53 -14.75
C ASN A 180 7.68 9.17 -14.26
N VAL A 181 7.87 8.20 -15.18
CA VAL A 181 8.48 6.90 -14.89
C VAL A 181 10.00 6.94 -15.03
N MET A 182 10.52 7.86 -15.86
CA MET A 182 11.96 8.13 -15.93
C MET A 182 12.37 9.03 -14.75
N PRO A 183 13.43 8.68 -13.99
CA PRO A 183 14.01 9.63 -13.03
C PRO A 183 14.41 10.89 -13.80
N GLU A 184 14.07 12.06 -13.24
CA GLU A 184 14.47 13.35 -13.80
C GLU A 184 15.97 13.32 -14.11
N HIS A 185 16.30 13.48 -15.39
CA HIS A 185 17.66 13.79 -15.79
C HIS A 185 17.93 15.21 -15.31
N GLU A 186 18.63 15.37 -14.19
CA GLU A 186 19.36 16.61 -13.93
C GLU A 186 20.34 16.78 -15.07
N GLU A 187 20.15 17.86 -15.81
CA GLU A 187 21.07 18.30 -16.85
C GLU A 187 22.43 18.49 -16.21
N LEU A 188 23.41 17.72 -16.68
CA LEU A 188 24.82 17.97 -16.43
C LEU A 188 25.18 19.25 -17.19
N ILE A 189 25.34 20.35 -16.47
CA ILE A 189 26.12 21.53 -16.88
C ILE A 189 27.50 21.42 -16.24
#